data_b33c3eeee1873fbd768e00b164d9739a
#
_entry.id   b33c3eeee1873fbd768e00b164d9739a
#
_cell.length_a   1.000
_cell.length_b   1.000
_cell.length_c   1.000
_cell.angle_alpha   90.00
_cell.angle_beta   90.00
_cell.angle_gamma   90.00
#
_symmetry.space_group_name_H-M   'P 1'
#
loop_
_entity.id
_entity.type
_entity.pdbx_description
1 polymer ?
#
loop_
_entity_poly.entity_id
_entity_poly.type
_entity_poly.pdbx_seq_one_letter_code
_entity_poly.pdbx_strand_id
1 'polypeptide(L)'
;MNRNIFRAANVVGGGTGLSRLLGLVREILMAWMFGTSLAKSAFDVAFLIPNLFRRLFGEGALSAAFVPVFTETLEHDGLDGANRLAGKIGTLLATILFLSVCVGYVVMVFVQNTFEIGEKATAVLSLLRVMLPYLFFICLVALSMGMLNSLRHFAIPALTPVLLNVVWISALIWICPHLGDTLEQKIQGVAMAVLFAGGVQLLVQLPVLLKKGLRPTFSFDWQDSRVRRVLLMMGPAALGMGIFQINVVIDKILAFYVGDWAPAALNYAERLIYLPLGLVATALGTVLLPTFSSYAARNEPHLIRETLGSALRYVLFIMVPATVGLIVLAQPIVDLIYHLPGKRFDALSTLQ
;
A
#
# COMPACT_ATOMS: atom_id res chain seq x y z
N MET A 1 -17.52 10.85 25.69
CA MET A 1 -16.60 10.37 24.64
C MET A 1 -15.76 11.55 24.17
N ASN A 2 -14.44 11.45 24.18
CA ASN A 2 -13.51 12.59 24.12
C ASN A 2 -13.52 13.28 22.73
N ARG A 3 -13.82 14.57 22.65
CA ARG A 3 -13.90 15.40 21.43
C ARG A 3 -12.64 15.23 20.52
N ASN A 4 -11.50 14.95 21.12
CA ASN A 4 -10.24 14.73 20.42
C ASN A 4 -10.21 13.38 19.66
N ILE A 5 -10.86 12.34 20.17
CA ILE A 5 -10.94 11.01 19.50
C ILE A 5 -11.83 11.12 18.26
N PHE A 6 -12.95 11.81 18.33
CA PHE A 6 -13.81 12.06 17.17
C PHE A 6 -13.10 12.86 16.07
N ARG A 7 -12.37 13.91 16.47
CA ARG A 7 -11.60 14.72 15.52
C ARG A 7 -10.52 13.88 14.82
N ALA A 8 -9.81 13.03 15.57
CA ALA A 8 -8.82 12.12 15.01
C ALA A 8 -9.47 11.10 14.03
N ALA A 9 -10.60 10.48 14.43
CA ALA A 9 -11.32 9.54 13.59
C ALA A 9 -11.83 10.19 12.30
N ASN A 10 -12.35 11.42 12.36
CA ASN A 10 -12.79 12.15 11.17
C ASN A 10 -11.64 12.50 10.25
N VAL A 11 -10.48 12.88 10.77
CA VAL A 11 -9.28 13.18 9.98
C VAL A 11 -8.77 11.91 9.28
N VAL A 12 -8.67 10.80 10.00
CA VAL A 12 -8.23 9.52 9.42
C VAL A 12 -9.24 9.00 8.42
N GLY A 13 -10.54 9.02 8.75
CA GLY A 13 -11.61 8.59 7.86
C GLY A 13 -11.70 9.45 6.58
N GLY A 14 -11.61 10.77 6.73
CA GLY A 14 -11.59 11.69 5.59
C GLY A 14 -10.36 11.49 4.69
N GLY A 15 -9.17 11.36 5.27
CA GLY A 15 -7.94 11.08 4.52
C GLY A 15 -8.01 9.76 3.77
N THR A 16 -8.52 8.71 4.42
CA THR A 16 -8.71 7.39 3.79
C THR A 16 -9.74 7.45 2.65
N GLY A 17 -10.88 8.13 2.87
CA GLY A 17 -11.90 8.31 1.84
C GLY A 17 -11.36 9.06 0.61
N LEU A 18 -10.68 10.17 0.85
CA LEU A 18 -10.04 10.96 -0.21
C LEU A 18 -8.99 10.14 -0.98
N SER A 19 -8.16 9.38 -0.27
CA SER A 19 -7.17 8.50 -0.91
C SER A 19 -7.81 7.42 -1.78
N ARG A 20 -8.94 6.84 -1.36
CA ARG A 20 -9.68 5.85 -2.18
C ARG A 20 -10.26 6.47 -3.44
N LEU A 21 -10.87 7.67 -3.34
CA LEU A 21 -11.40 8.39 -4.48
C LEU A 21 -10.29 8.75 -5.49
N LEU A 22 -9.19 9.33 -5.01
CA LEU A 22 -8.05 9.65 -5.86
C LEU A 22 -7.41 8.38 -6.46
N GLY A 23 -7.38 7.28 -5.70
CA GLY A 23 -6.93 5.99 -6.20
C GLY A 23 -7.78 5.47 -7.35
N LEU A 24 -9.10 5.66 -7.30
CA LEU A 24 -10.01 5.32 -8.42
C LEU A 24 -9.74 6.21 -9.63
N VAL A 25 -9.66 7.53 -9.45
CA VAL A 25 -9.33 8.50 -10.53
C VAL A 25 -7.99 8.13 -11.19
N ARG A 26 -6.99 7.79 -10.41
CA ARG A 26 -5.68 7.34 -10.92
C ARG A 26 -5.82 6.09 -11.81
N GLU A 27 -6.58 5.07 -11.38
CA GLU A 27 -6.77 3.85 -12.17
C GLU A 27 -7.56 4.12 -13.46
N ILE A 28 -8.55 5.01 -13.44
CA ILE A 28 -9.27 5.44 -14.63
C ILE A 28 -8.29 6.10 -15.62
N LEU A 29 -7.44 7.02 -15.15
CA LEU A 29 -6.44 7.67 -16.00
C LEU A 29 -5.41 6.67 -16.55
N MET A 30 -5.01 5.68 -15.74
CA MET A 30 -4.14 4.58 -16.19
C MET A 30 -4.80 3.75 -17.29
N ALA A 31 -6.09 3.40 -17.12
CA ALA A 31 -6.86 2.68 -18.13
C ALA A 31 -6.98 3.48 -19.43
N TRP A 32 -7.24 4.77 -19.35
CA TRP A 32 -7.35 5.64 -20.53
C TRP A 32 -6.04 5.81 -21.29
N MET A 33 -4.91 5.88 -20.57
CA MET A 33 -3.61 6.10 -21.21
C MET A 33 -2.97 4.80 -21.72
N PHE A 34 -3.05 3.73 -20.94
CA PHE A 34 -2.32 2.49 -21.17
C PHE A 34 -3.21 1.31 -21.56
N GLY A 35 -4.50 1.34 -21.23
CA GLY A 35 -5.42 0.21 -21.44
C GLY A 35 -4.92 -1.05 -20.76
N THR A 36 -5.10 -2.20 -21.45
CA THR A 36 -4.61 -3.52 -21.04
C THR A 36 -3.32 -3.90 -21.79
N SER A 37 -2.44 -2.93 -22.04
CA SER A 37 -1.19 -3.14 -22.76
C SER A 37 -0.13 -3.89 -21.94
N LEU A 38 0.87 -4.43 -22.64
CA LEU A 38 2.07 -5.02 -22.02
C LEU A 38 2.76 -4.03 -21.07
N ALA A 39 2.85 -2.74 -21.43
CA ALA A 39 3.46 -1.70 -20.59
C ALA A 39 2.75 -1.57 -19.24
N LYS A 40 1.40 -1.56 -19.21
CA LYS A 40 0.63 -1.52 -17.98
C LYS A 40 0.79 -2.79 -17.16
N SER A 41 0.73 -3.95 -17.80
CA SER A 41 0.90 -5.26 -17.15
C SER A 41 2.29 -5.41 -16.54
N ALA A 42 3.33 -5.01 -17.28
CA ALA A 42 4.70 -5.00 -16.78
C ALA A 42 4.87 -4.06 -15.58
N PHE A 43 4.22 -2.89 -15.63
CA PHE A 43 4.20 -1.96 -14.50
C PHE A 43 3.51 -2.56 -13.26
N ASP A 44 2.37 -3.21 -13.42
CA ASP A 44 1.63 -3.82 -12.31
C ASP A 44 2.47 -4.93 -11.64
N VAL A 45 3.16 -5.75 -12.44
CA VAL A 45 4.07 -6.80 -11.94
C VAL A 45 5.30 -6.18 -11.27
N ALA A 46 5.94 -5.18 -11.89
CA ALA A 46 7.10 -4.51 -11.32
C ALA A 46 6.76 -3.80 -9.99
N PHE A 47 5.57 -3.22 -9.89
CA PHE A 47 5.11 -2.53 -8.67
C PHE A 47 4.75 -3.48 -7.52
N LEU A 48 4.62 -4.79 -7.77
CA LEU A 48 4.35 -5.78 -6.72
C LEU A 48 5.40 -5.71 -5.61
N ILE A 49 6.69 -5.64 -5.96
CA ILE A 49 7.78 -5.64 -4.97
C ILE A 49 7.71 -4.39 -4.08
N PRO A 50 7.72 -3.16 -4.60
CA PRO A 50 7.55 -1.97 -3.78
C PRO A 50 6.26 -1.96 -2.94
N ASN A 51 5.16 -2.42 -3.51
CA ASN A 51 3.87 -2.45 -2.83
C ASN A 51 3.81 -3.52 -1.73
N LEU A 52 4.44 -4.66 -1.91
CA LEU A 52 4.62 -5.69 -0.87
C LEU A 52 5.31 -5.09 0.37
N PHE A 53 6.43 -4.42 0.18
CA PHE A 53 7.16 -3.80 1.28
C PHE A 53 6.37 -2.66 1.92
N ARG A 54 5.66 -1.85 1.13
CA ARG A 54 4.75 -0.83 1.66
C ARG A 54 3.71 -1.43 2.59
N ARG A 55 3.10 -2.55 2.21
CA ARG A 55 2.09 -3.23 3.04
C ARG A 55 2.70 -3.89 4.28
N LEU A 56 3.83 -4.58 4.13
CA LEU A 56 4.50 -5.23 5.25
C LEU A 56 4.97 -4.22 6.30
N PHE A 57 5.59 -3.13 5.88
CA PHE A 57 6.15 -2.15 6.80
C PHE A 57 5.14 -1.05 7.17
N GLY A 58 4.39 -0.50 6.21
CA GLY A 58 3.50 0.63 6.43
C GLY A 58 2.21 0.28 7.16
N GLU A 59 1.60 -0.82 6.79
CA GLU A 59 0.28 -1.22 7.30
C GLU A 59 0.35 -2.38 8.30
N GLY A 60 1.52 -2.99 8.49
CA GLY A 60 1.63 -4.26 9.17
C GLY A 60 2.74 -4.37 10.21
N ALA A 61 3.74 -5.19 9.90
CA ALA A 61 4.71 -5.70 10.87
C ALA A 61 5.47 -4.60 11.62
N LEU A 62 5.96 -3.56 10.90
CA LEU A 62 6.70 -2.47 11.56
C LEU A 62 5.79 -1.68 12.49
N SER A 63 4.60 -1.28 12.05
CA SER A 63 3.67 -0.50 12.89
C SER A 63 3.24 -1.29 14.12
N ALA A 64 2.91 -2.57 13.98
CA ALA A 64 2.50 -3.44 15.08
C ALA A 64 3.62 -3.68 16.10
N ALA A 65 4.87 -3.74 15.67
CA ALA A 65 6.02 -3.98 16.54
C ALA A 65 6.62 -2.69 17.11
N PHE A 66 6.75 -1.66 16.28
CA PHE A 66 7.44 -0.42 16.65
C PHE A 66 6.59 0.50 17.53
N VAL A 67 5.32 0.73 17.17
CA VAL A 67 4.45 1.70 17.86
C VAL A 67 4.31 1.42 19.36
N PRO A 68 4.06 0.17 19.82
CA PRO A 68 3.98 -0.11 21.26
C PRO A 68 5.28 0.19 22.00
N VAL A 69 6.43 -0.27 21.47
CA VAL A 69 7.74 -0.08 22.10
C VAL A 69 8.16 1.38 22.11
N PHE A 70 7.87 2.10 21.02
CA PHE A 70 8.14 3.54 20.93
C PHE A 70 7.28 4.34 21.91
N THR A 71 5.98 4.02 22.02
CA THR A 71 5.07 4.69 22.95
C THR A 71 5.47 4.43 24.40
N GLU A 72 5.81 3.19 24.75
CA GLU A 72 6.33 2.82 26.08
C GLU A 72 7.61 3.60 26.39
N THR A 73 8.56 3.69 25.44
CA THR A 73 9.78 4.46 25.60
C THR A 73 9.51 5.96 25.77
N LEU A 74 8.54 6.50 25.01
CA LEU A 74 8.15 7.90 25.10
C LEU A 74 7.55 8.23 26.47
N GLU A 75 6.76 7.32 27.06
CA GLU A 75 6.13 7.50 28.38
C GLU A 75 7.14 7.37 29.54
N HIS A 76 8.11 6.44 29.44
CA HIS A 76 9.08 6.19 30.50
C HIS A 76 10.32 7.09 30.43
N ASP A 77 10.90 7.27 29.24
CA ASP A 77 12.18 7.96 29.05
C ASP A 77 12.02 9.34 28.38
N GLY A 78 10.78 9.75 28.10
CA GLY A 78 10.47 11.01 27.44
C GLY A 78 10.94 11.08 25.99
N LEU A 79 10.97 12.30 25.44
CA LEU A 79 11.32 12.54 24.04
C LEU A 79 12.77 12.13 23.70
N ASP A 80 13.70 12.29 24.63
CA ASP A 80 15.10 11.95 24.39
C ASP A 80 15.31 10.43 24.25
N GLY A 81 14.63 9.62 25.07
CA GLY A 81 14.61 8.19 24.95
C GLY A 81 13.98 7.74 23.64
N ALA A 82 12.83 8.33 23.29
CA ALA A 82 12.14 8.07 22.04
C ALA A 82 13.00 8.43 20.81
N ASN A 83 13.71 9.57 20.85
CA ASN A 83 14.64 9.98 19.79
C ASN A 83 15.78 8.97 19.59
N ARG A 84 16.41 8.52 20.70
CA ARG A 84 17.47 7.51 20.63
C ARG A 84 16.96 6.19 20.01
N LEU A 85 15.79 5.72 20.45
CA LEU A 85 15.17 4.51 19.89
C LEU A 85 14.84 4.67 18.41
N ALA A 86 14.20 5.79 18.02
CA ALA A 86 13.87 6.11 16.63
C ALA A 86 15.12 6.17 15.74
N GLY A 87 16.20 6.79 16.24
CA GLY A 87 17.48 6.85 15.55
C GLY A 87 18.10 5.47 15.31
N LYS A 88 18.13 4.61 16.34
CA LYS A 88 18.65 3.23 16.22
C LYS A 88 17.84 2.41 15.21
N ILE A 89 16.53 2.39 15.34
CA ILE A 89 15.65 1.63 14.43
C ILE A 89 15.66 2.23 13.02
N GLY A 90 15.65 3.57 12.90
CA GLY A 90 15.71 4.25 11.62
C GLY A 90 17.00 3.98 10.87
N THR A 91 18.15 4.01 11.57
CA THR A 91 19.47 3.71 11.00
C THR A 91 19.55 2.25 10.55
N LEU A 92 19.11 1.32 11.40
CA LEU A 92 19.12 -0.11 11.07
C LEU A 92 18.21 -0.39 9.85
N LEU A 93 17.00 0.15 9.86
CA LEU A 93 16.05 0.00 8.75
C LEU A 93 16.61 0.61 7.46
N ALA A 94 17.13 1.84 7.52
CA ALA A 94 17.72 2.50 6.34
C ALA A 94 18.89 1.70 5.77
N THR A 95 19.75 1.13 6.62
CA THR A 95 20.89 0.30 6.20
C THR A 95 20.41 -0.98 5.52
N ILE A 96 19.48 -1.70 6.13
CA ILE A 96 18.91 -2.94 5.55
C ILE A 96 18.25 -2.64 4.19
N LEU A 97 17.45 -1.57 4.10
CA LEU A 97 16.77 -1.20 2.88
C LEU A 97 17.75 -0.77 1.79
N PHE A 98 18.78 0.02 2.13
CA PHE A 98 19.81 0.41 1.18
C PHE A 98 20.55 -0.81 0.62
N LEU A 99 20.96 -1.73 1.49
CA LEU A 99 21.58 -2.99 1.08
C LEU A 99 20.64 -3.83 0.21
N SER A 100 19.35 -3.91 0.58
CA SER A 100 18.34 -4.63 -0.21
C SER A 100 18.18 -4.04 -1.62
N VAL A 101 18.19 -2.71 -1.74
CA VAL A 101 18.16 -2.02 -3.04
C VAL A 101 19.43 -2.33 -3.84
N CYS A 102 20.60 -2.25 -3.23
CA CYS A 102 21.88 -2.59 -3.89
C CYS A 102 21.90 -4.06 -4.37
N VAL A 103 21.49 -4.99 -3.51
CA VAL A 103 21.40 -6.41 -3.88
C VAL A 103 20.39 -6.61 -5.01
N GLY A 104 19.23 -5.94 -4.96
CA GLY A 104 18.25 -5.99 -6.04
C GLY A 104 18.81 -5.53 -7.38
N TYR A 105 19.60 -4.45 -7.40
CA TYR A 105 20.29 -4.01 -8.61
C TYR A 105 21.32 -5.04 -9.13
N VAL A 106 22.13 -5.59 -8.22
CA VAL A 106 23.12 -6.63 -8.58
C VAL A 106 22.41 -7.85 -9.17
N VAL A 107 21.34 -8.32 -8.54
CA VAL A 107 20.54 -9.45 -9.05
C VAL A 107 19.95 -9.13 -10.42
N MET A 108 19.39 -7.95 -10.63
CA MET A 108 18.84 -7.55 -11.94
C MET A 108 19.91 -7.53 -13.03
N VAL A 109 21.09 -6.98 -12.75
CA VAL A 109 22.23 -6.97 -13.69
C VAL A 109 22.70 -8.40 -13.98
N PHE A 110 22.81 -9.24 -12.96
CA PHE A 110 23.19 -10.64 -13.11
C PHE A 110 22.20 -11.40 -13.99
N VAL A 111 20.89 -11.26 -13.73
CA VAL A 111 19.84 -11.92 -14.54
C VAL A 111 19.90 -11.46 -15.99
N GLN A 112 20.05 -10.16 -16.25
CA GLN A 112 20.14 -9.61 -17.61
C GLN A 112 21.37 -10.08 -18.38
N ASN A 113 22.49 -10.30 -17.69
CA ASN A 113 23.74 -10.72 -18.36
C ASN A 113 23.87 -12.24 -18.51
N THR A 114 23.15 -13.02 -17.69
CA THR A 114 23.31 -14.49 -17.64
C THR A 114 22.23 -15.23 -18.42
N PHE A 115 21.03 -14.65 -18.49
CA PHE A 115 19.87 -15.30 -19.09
C PHE A 115 19.37 -14.51 -20.30
N GLU A 116 18.97 -15.21 -21.35
CA GLU A 116 18.19 -14.63 -22.45
C GLU A 116 16.77 -14.35 -21.91
N ILE A 117 16.50 -13.10 -21.59
CA ILE A 117 15.21 -12.67 -21.09
C ILE A 117 14.31 -12.19 -22.23
N GLY A 118 13.09 -12.72 -22.26
CA GLY A 118 12.07 -12.28 -23.23
C GLY A 118 11.61 -10.84 -23.00
N GLU A 119 10.89 -10.30 -23.96
CA GLU A 119 10.38 -8.92 -23.98
C GLU A 119 9.61 -8.56 -22.70
N LYS A 120 8.72 -9.45 -22.22
CA LYS A 120 7.95 -9.26 -20.99
C LYS A 120 8.83 -9.02 -19.76
N ALA A 121 9.83 -9.89 -19.57
CA ALA A 121 10.73 -9.78 -18.44
C ALA A 121 11.61 -8.54 -18.52
N THR A 122 12.05 -8.17 -19.72
CA THR A 122 12.79 -6.93 -19.98
C THR A 122 11.97 -5.71 -19.61
N ALA A 123 10.69 -5.66 -20.00
CA ALA A 123 9.78 -4.57 -19.64
C ALA A 123 9.59 -4.46 -18.12
N VAL A 124 9.38 -5.59 -17.42
CA VAL A 124 9.26 -5.62 -15.95
C VAL A 124 10.55 -5.15 -15.26
N LEU A 125 11.71 -5.66 -15.67
CA LEU A 125 13.01 -5.31 -15.07
C LEU A 125 13.36 -3.83 -15.29
N SER A 126 13.06 -3.27 -16.47
CA SER A 126 13.29 -1.85 -16.75
C SER A 126 12.50 -0.93 -15.81
N LEU A 127 11.23 -1.26 -15.55
CA LEU A 127 10.36 -0.51 -14.64
C LEU A 127 10.74 -0.75 -13.18
N LEU A 128 11.03 -2.00 -12.81
CA LEU A 128 11.49 -2.33 -11.46
C LEU A 128 12.78 -1.58 -11.10
N ARG A 129 13.70 -1.45 -12.06
CA ARG A 129 14.96 -0.69 -11.88
C ARG A 129 14.71 0.76 -11.43
N VAL A 130 13.69 1.41 -11.99
CA VAL A 130 13.32 2.78 -11.61
C VAL A 130 12.59 2.82 -10.27
N MET A 131 11.72 1.84 -10.01
CA MET A 131 10.86 1.85 -8.80
C MET A 131 11.53 1.22 -7.57
N LEU A 132 12.60 0.46 -7.72
CA LEU A 132 13.23 -0.24 -6.60
C LEU A 132 13.69 0.70 -5.47
N PRO A 133 14.26 1.89 -5.73
CA PRO A 133 14.63 2.83 -4.67
C PRO A 133 13.42 3.40 -3.90
N TYR A 134 12.20 3.34 -4.46
CA TYR A 134 10.99 3.72 -3.73
C TYR A 134 10.79 2.90 -2.46
N LEU A 135 11.28 1.65 -2.44
CA LEU A 135 11.30 0.78 -1.27
C LEU A 135 11.94 1.47 -0.04
N PHE A 136 13.06 2.14 -0.25
CA PHE A 136 13.78 2.87 0.79
C PHE A 136 12.90 3.99 1.38
N PHE A 137 12.30 4.80 0.52
CA PHE A 137 11.47 5.92 0.96
C PHE A 137 10.20 5.44 1.67
N ILE A 138 9.48 4.49 1.11
CA ILE A 138 8.17 4.10 1.65
C ILE A 138 8.26 3.40 3.02
N CYS A 139 9.34 2.66 3.28
CA CYS A 139 9.55 2.05 4.59
C CYS A 139 9.95 3.09 5.65
N LEU A 140 10.74 4.09 5.29
CA LEU A 140 11.05 5.22 6.18
C LEU A 140 9.82 6.10 6.43
N VAL A 141 8.97 6.29 5.42
CA VAL A 141 7.65 6.92 5.56
C VAL A 141 6.80 6.14 6.57
N ALA A 142 6.78 4.82 6.50
CA ALA A 142 6.06 3.97 7.43
C ALA A 142 6.54 4.12 8.88
N LEU A 143 7.85 4.15 9.10
CA LEU A 143 8.45 4.41 10.41
C LEU A 143 8.05 5.80 10.95
N SER A 144 8.13 6.82 10.09
CA SER A 144 7.74 8.20 10.40
C SER A 144 6.25 8.30 10.75
N MET A 145 5.38 7.59 10.03
CA MET A 145 3.95 7.49 10.35
C MET A 145 3.72 6.84 11.74
N GLY A 146 4.47 5.79 12.05
CA GLY A 146 4.43 5.14 13.37
C GLY A 146 4.78 6.11 14.49
N MET A 147 5.85 6.89 14.34
CA MET A 147 6.25 7.93 15.30
C MET A 147 5.17 9.01 15.46
N LEU A 148 4.64 9.54 14.34
CA LEU A 148 3.59 10.57 14.38
C LEU A 148 2.30 10.07 15.02
N ASN A 149 1.90 8.83 14.75
CA ASN A 149 0.73 8.21 15.36
C ASN A 149 0.90 8.04 16.88
N SER A 150 2.09 7.63 17.35
CA SER A 150 2.41 7.56 18.79
C SER A 150 2.38 8.94 19.47
N LEU A 151 2.72 9.99 18.73
CA LEU A 151 2.60 11.39 19.20
C LEU A 151 1.18 11.97 19.03
N ARG A 152 0.18 11.13 18.75
CA ARG A 152 -1.23 11.50 18.49
C ARG A 152 -1.40 12.52 17.37
N HIS A 153 -0.51 12.51 16.39
CA HIS A 153 -0.59 13.35 15.19
C HIS A 153 -1.01 12.51 14.00
N PHE A 154 -2.29 12.46 13.68
CA PHE A 154 -2.88 11.57 12.68
C PHE A 154 -3.05 12.21 11.29
N ALA A 155 -3.00 13.54 11.20
CA ALA A 155 -3.32 14.25 9.95
C ALA A 155 -2.33 13.94 8.83
N ILE A 156 -1.04 14.07 9.08
CA ILE A 156 0.00 13.81 8.06
C ILE A 156 0.06 12.33 7.67
N PRO A 157 0.06 11.37 8.61
CA PRO A 157 -0.10 9.96 8.26
C PRO A 157 -1.31 9.65 7.36
N ALA A 158 -2.48 10.22 7.67
CA ALA A 158 -3.69 10.03 6.88
C ALA A 158 -3.62 10.63 5.47
N LEU A 159 -2.85 11.72 5.28
CA LEU A 159 -2.64 12.37 3.99
C LEU A 159 -1.52 11.73 3.14
N THR A 160 -0.67 10.90 3.73
CA THR A 160 0.46 10.28 3.03
C THR A 160 0.04 9.47 1.79
N PRO A 161 -1.02 8.60 1.83
CA PRO A 161 -1.49 7.91 0.63
C PRO A 161 -2.13 8.86 -0.41
N VAL A 162 -2.69 9.99 0.04
CA VAL A 162 -3.24 11.03 -0.84
C VAL A 162 -2.13 11.65 -1.69
N LEU A 163 -0.97 11.95 -1.08
CA LEU A 163 0.20 12.51 -1.78
C LEU A 163 0.68 11.59 -2.91
N LEU A 164 0.74 10.27 -2.68
CA LEU A 164 1.09 9.31 -3.73
C LEU A 164 0.14 9.44 -4.92
N ASN A 165 -1.16 9.45 -4.66
CA ASN A 165 -2.16 9.54 -5.73
C ASN A 165 -2.09 10.89 -6.46
N VAL A 166 -1.91 12.00 -5.75
CA VAL A 166 -1.77 13.33 -6.35
C VAL A 166 -0.56 13.40 -7.28
N VAL A 167 0.62 12.97 -6.81
CA VAL A 167 1.85 12.98 -7.64
C VAL A 167 1.67 12.09 -8.87
N TRP A 168 1.08 10.92 -8.70
CA TRP A 168 0.86 9.97 -9.81
C TRP A 168 -0.13 10.53 -10.84
N ILE A 169 -1.26 11.08 -10.40
CA ILE A 169 -2.26 11.72 -11.26
C ILE A 169 -1.63 12.91 -12.00
N SER A 170 -0.86 13.74 -11.28
CA SER A 170 -0.15 14.86 -11.88
C SER A 170 0.83 14.41 -12.98
N ALA A 171 1.55 13.32 -12.75
CA ALA A 171 2.44 12.76 -13.76
C ALA A 171 1.67 12.25 -14.98
N LEU A 172 0.54 11.58 -14.78
CA LEU A 172 -0.30 11.09 -15.89
C LEU A 172 -0.84 12.23 -16.75
N ILE A 173 -1.21 13.36 -16.14
CA ILE A 173 -1.82 14.48 -16.87
C ILE A 173 -0.77 15.36 -17.55
N TRP A 174 0.33 15.68 -16.85
CA TRP A 174 1.27 16.71 -17.29
C TRP A 174 2.63 16.19 -17.75
N ILE A 175 3.09 15.04 -17.29
CA ILE A 175 4.43 14.52 -17.61
C ILE A 175 4.36 13.45 -18.70
N CYS A 176 3.56 12.41 -18.49
CA CYS A 176 3.51 11.27 -19.40
C CYS A 176 3.14 11.61 -20.85
N PRO A 177 2.24 12.58 -21.16
CA PRO A 177 1.95 12.94 -22.53
C PRO A 177 3.14 13.50 -23.31
N HIS A 178 4.14 14.07 -22.60
CA HIS A 178 5.32 14.73 -23.19
C HIS A 178 6.59 13.83 -23.20
N LEU A 179 6.53 12.62 -22.64
CA LEU A 179 7.70 11.71 -22.54
C LEU A 179 7.95 10.87 -23.80
N GLY A 180 7.24 11.13 -24.88
CA GLY A 180 7.40 10.44 -26.16
C GLY A 180 6.10 9.80 -26.65
N ASP A 181 6.21 9.04 -27.76
CA ASP A 181 5.04 8.50 -28.46
C ASP A 181 4.69 7.07 -28.06
N THR A 182 5.66 6.31 -27.50
CA THR A 182 5.45 4.93 -27.13
C THR A 182 4.89 4.77 -25.72
N LEU A 183 4.14 3.69 -25.48
CA LEU A 183 3.60 3.39 -24.15
C LEU A 183 4.70 3.08 -23.15
N GLU A 184 5.80 2.49 -23.59
CA GLU A 184 6.96 2.15 -22.78
C GLU A 184 7.63 3.42 -22.21
N GLN A 185 7.77 4.47 -23.04
CA GLN A 185 8.30 5.76 -22.58
C GLN A 185 7.37 6.43 -21.58
N LYS A 186 6.07 6.42 -21.85
CA LYS A 186 5.06 7.02 -20.95
C LYS A 186 4.98 6.30 -19.62
N ILE A 187 5.03 4.96 -19.59
CA ILE A 187 4.97 4.19 -18.34
C ILE A 187 6.23 4.35 -17.49
N GLN A 188 7.40 4.61 -18.10
CA GLN A 188 8.60 5.00 -17.37
C GLN A 188 8.41 6.30 -16.59
N GLY A 189 7.67 7.26 -17.15
CA GLY A 189 7.27 8.48 -16.45
C GLY A 189 6.43 8.20 -15.21
N VAL A 190 5.53 7.23 -15.29
CA VAL A 190 4.75 6.79 -14.12
C VAL A 190 5.66 6.14 -13.07
N ALA A 191 6.60 5.31 -13.49
CA ALA A 191 7.57 4.68 -12.57
C ALA A 191 8.42 5.73 -11.84
N MET A 192 8.90 6.77 -12.56
CA MET A 192 9.60 7.91 -11.96
C MET A 192 8.73 8.71 -10.99
N ALA A 193 7.46 8.89 -11.33
CA ALA A 193 6.51 9.57 -10.45
C ALA A 193 6.28 8.82 -9.14
N VAL A 194 6.23 7.48 -9.17
CA VAL A 194 6.15 6.65 -7.95
C VAL A 194 7.37 6.87 -7.07
N LEU A 195 8.57 6.84 -7.65
CA LEU A 195 9.81 7.11 -6.92
C LEU A 195 9.80 8.50 -6.30
N PHE A 196 9.47 9.51 -7.08
CA PHE A 196 9.38 10.91 -6.62
C PHE A 196 8.35 11.07 -5.51
N ALA A 197 7.20 10.42 -5.63
CA ALA A 197 6.16 10.44 -4.59
C ALA A 197 6.67 9.91 -3.25
N GLY A 198 7.50 8.87 -3.23
CA GLY A 198 8.13 8.37 -2.02
C GLY A 198 8.99 9.43 -1.33
N GLY A 199 9.80 10.15 -2.09
CA GLY A 199 10.58 11.28 -1.59
C GLY A 199 9.69 12.39 -1.01
N VAL A 200 8.65 12.81 -1.74
CA VAL A 200 7.69 13.83 -1.29
C VAL A 200 6.98 13.39 0.00
N GLN A 201 6.53 12.14 0.07
CA GLN A 201 5.88 11.60 1.27
C GLN A 201 6.79 11.68 2.51
N LEU A 202 8.07 11.37 2.36
CA LEU A 202 9.03 11.47 3.45
C LEU A 202 9.30 12.93 3.82
N LEU A 203 9.55 13.79 2.82
CA LEU A 203 9.82 15.22 3.03
C LEU A 203 8.69 15.96 3.73
N VAL A 204 7.43 15.63 3.46
CA VAL A 204 6.26 16.25 4.14
C VAL A 204 6.16 15.84 5.60
N GLN A 205 6.66 14.65 5.98
CA GLN A 205 6.62 14.18 7.37
C GLN A 205 7.74 14.76 8.23
N LEU A 206 8.94 14.99 7.66
CA LEU A 206 10.12 15.47 8.39
C LEU A 206 9.90 16.78 9.16
N PRO A 207 9.33 17.85 8.58
CA PRO A 207 9.10 19.09 9.31
C PRO A 207 8.18 18.91 10.52
N VAL A 208 7.20 17.99 10.41
CA VAL A 208 6.26 17.73 11.49
C VAL A 208 6.93 16.94 12.61
N LEU A 209 7.77 15.97 12.28
CA LEU A 209 8.59 15.24 13.26
C LEU A 209 9.52 16.22 14.02
N LEU A 210 10.20 17.09 13.29
CA LEU A 210 11.08 18.12 13.88
C LEU A 210 10.31 19.07 14.82
N LYS A 211 9.13 19.55 14.42
CA LYS A 211 8.26 20.37 15.26
C LYS A 211 7.76 19.65 16.52
N LYS A 212 7.68 18.33 16.48
CA LYS A 212 7.30 17.49 17.62
C LYS A 212 8.50 17.12 18.51
N GLY A 213 9.70 17.63 18.21
CA GLY A 213 10.91 17.38 18.97
C GLY A 213 11.65 16.10 18.59
N LEU A 214 11.17 15.36 17.58
CA LEU A 214 11.87 14.21 17.05
C LEU A 214 12.89 14.63 16.01
N ARG A 215 14.16 14.31 16.28
CA ARG A 215 15.28 14.66 15.39
C ARG A 215 15.84 13.39 14.75
N PRO A 216 16.06 13.37 13.43
CA PRO A 216 16.77 12.27 12.80
C PRO A 216 18.18 12.15 13.43
N THR A 217 18.44 11.06 14.11
CA THR A 217 19.74 10.74 14.67
C THR A 217 20.23 9.45 14.04
N PHE A 218 21.50 9.43 13.64
CA PHE A 218 22.15 8.21 13.18
C PHE A 218 22.81 7.52 14.36
N SER A 219 22.31 6.36 14.73
CA SER A 219 22.85 5.55 15.81
C SER A 219 22.73 4.08 15.45
N PHE A 220 23.86 3.40 15.38
CA PHE A 220 23.92 1.99 15.03
C PHE A 220 24.14 1.18 16.32
N ASP A 221 23.04 0.65 16.88
CA ASP A 221 23.09 -0.18 18.09
C ASP A 221 21.97 -1.24 18.03
N TRP A 222 22.32 -2.40 17.50
CA TRP A 222 21.42 -3.56 17.38
C TRP A 222 21.35 -4.38 18.67
N GLN A 223 22.23 -4.12 19.63
CA GLN A 223 22.28 -4.85 20.90
C GLN A 223 21.30 -4.28 21.94
N ASP A 224 20.74 -3.09 21.66
CA ASP A 224 19.71 -2.50 22.52
C ASP A 224 18.52 -3.46 22.65
N SER A 225 18.12 -3.75 23.89
CA SER A 225 17.03 -4.66 24.21
C SER A 225 15.68 -4.27 23.55
N ARG A 226 15.44 -2.97 23.40
CA ARG A 226 14.22 -2.42 22.77
C ARG A 226 14.24 -2.62 21.26
N VAL A 227 15.40 -2.40 20.62
CA VAL A 227 15.59 -2.67 19.18
C VAL A 227 15.36 -4.16 18.92
N ARG A 228 15.98 -5.03 19.72
CA ARG A 228 15.78 -6.47 19.61
C ARG A 228 14.33 -6.91 19.83
N ARG A 229 13.62 -6.27 20.79
CA ARG A 229 12.20 -6.52 21.03
C ARG A 229 11.35 -6.17 19.80
N VAL A 230 11.60 -5.01 19.15
CA VAL A 230 10.91 -4.62 17.91
C VAL A 230 11.17 -5.65 16.81
N LEU A 231 12.42 -6.06 16.59
CA LEU A 231 12.77 -7.04 15.55
C LEU A 231 12.09 -8.40 15.79
N LEU A 232 12.08 -8.88 17.04
CA LEU A 232 11.42 -10.14 17.40
C LEU A 232 9.90 -10.09 17.20
N MET A 233 9.26 -8.95 17.49
CA MET A 233 7.83 -8.77 17.25
C MET A 233 7.50 -8.62 15.76
N MET A 234 8.40 -8.07 14.95
CA MET A 234 8.21 -7.95 13.51
C MET A 234 8.16 -9.29 12.79
N GLY A 235 8.94 -10.28 13.22
CA GLY A 235 9.02 -11.58 12.57
C GLY A 235 7.68 -12.27 12.37
N PRO A 236 6.95 -12.63 13.46
CA PRO A 236 5.63 -13.25 13.35
C PRO A 236 4.60 -12.40 12.59
N ALA A 237 4.62 -11.07 12.79
CA ALA A 237 3.71 -10.16 12.10
C ALA A 237 3.99 -10.13 10.59
N ALA A 238 5.28 -10.10 10.18
CA ALA A 238 5.68 -10.14 8.79
C ALA A 238 5.32 -11.48 8.12
N LEU A 239 5.50 -12.61 8.82
CA LEU A 239 5.10 -13.93 8.33
C LEU A 239 3.59 -14.02 8.09
N GLY A 240 2.77 -13.59 9.05
CA GLY A 240 1.32 -13.61 8.92
C GLY A 240 0.81 -12.79 7.74
N MET A 241 1.37 -11.60 7.53
CA MET A 241 1.01 -10.75 6.38
C MET A 241 1.65 -11.22 5.07
N GLY A 242 2.84 -11.80 5.14
CA GLY A 242 3.60 -12.27 3.99
C GLY A 242 2.84 -13.35 3.20
N ILE A 243 2.15 -14.25 3.87
CA ILE A 243 1.37 -15.32 3.23
C ILE A 243 0.33 -14.74 2.26
N PHE A 244 -0.44 -13.72 2.68
CA PHE A 244 -1.39 -13.06 1.80
C PHE A 244 -0.72 -12.36 0.62
N GLN A 245 0.45 -11.76 0.84
CA GLN A 245 1.16 -11.06 -0.22
C GLN A 245 1.79 -12.03 -1.24
N ILE A 246 2.24 -13.20 -0.80
CA ILE A 246 2.73 -14.26 -1.70
C ILE A 246 1.62 -14.69 -2.65
N ASN A 247 0.39 -14.88 -2.16
CA ASN A 247 -0.75 -15.22 -3.02
C ASN A 247 -0.97 -14.17 -4.11
N VAL A 248 -0.99 -12.88 -3.74
CA VAL A 248 -1.14 -11.78 -4.72
C VAL A 248 -0.01 -11.78 -5.77
N VAL A 249 1.22 -12.08 -5.36
CA VAL A 249 2.37 -12.17 -6.28
C VAL A 249 2.19 -13.34 -7.24
N ILE A 250 1.81 -14.52 -6.73
CA ILE A 250 1.57 -15.71 -7.55
C ILE A 250 0.45 -15.43 -8.57
N ASP A 251 -0.67 -14.86 -8.16
CA ASP A 251 -1.80 -14.53 -9.03
C ASP A 251 -1.37 -13.63 -10.21
N LYS A 252 -0.59 -12.58 -9.92
CA LYS A 252 -0.11 -11.66 -10.97
C LYS A 252 0.91 -12.30 -11.90
N ILE A 253 1.79 -13.16 -11.38
CA ILE A 253 2.75 -13.91 -12.20
C ILE A 253 2.01 -14.90 -13.09
N LEU A 254 1.06 -15.67 -12.56
CA LEU A 254 0.23 -16.58 -13.34
C LEU A 254 -0.57 -15.84 -14.41
N ALA A 255 -1.18 -14.71 -14.08
CA ALA A 255 -1.86 -13.88 -15.06
C ALA A 255 -0.93 -13.47 -16.21
N PHE A 256 0.34 -13.16 -15.93
CA PHE A 256 1.30 -12.77 -16.95
C PHE A 256 1.69 -13.93 -17.90
N TYR A 257 1.59 -15.18 -17.43
CA TYR A 257 1.72 -16.36 -18.29
C TYR A 257 0.50 -16.56 -19.20
N VAL A 258 -0.70 -16.19 -18.76
CA VAL A 258 -1.93 -16.30 -19.56
C VAL A 258 -1.90 -15.33 -20.74
N GLY A 259 -1.46 -14.09 -20.54
CA GLY A 259 -1.38 -13.09 -21.60
C GLY A 259 -0.80 -11.76 -21.14
N ASP A 260 -0.35 -10.96 -22.09
CA ASP A 260 0.27 -9.65 -21.86
C ASP A 260 -0.72 -8.63 -21.26
N TRP A 261 -1.99 -8.84 -21.48
CA TRP A 261 -3.10 -8.01 -21.03
C TRP A 261 -3.61 -8.41 -19.64
N ALA A 262 -3.41 -9.67 -19.22
CA ALA A 262 -4.11 -10.26 -18.10
C ALA A 262 -3.76 -9.63 -16.72
N PRO A 263 -2.50 -9.29 -16.37
CA PRO A 263 -2.21 -8.58 -15.11
C PRO A 263 -2.92 -7.22 -15.00
N ALA A 264 -2.99 -6.47 -16.11
CA ALA A 264 -3.67 -5.18 -16.15
C ALA A 264 -5.18 -5.34 -16.00
N ALA A 265 -5.78 -6.28 -16.77
CA ALA A 265 -7.20 -6.59 -16.70
C ALA A 265 -7.62 -7.05 -15.29
N LEU A 266 -6.83 -7.95 -14.69
CA LEU A 266 -7.04 -8.41 -13.31
C LEU A 266 -6.99 -7.24 -12.31
N ASN A 267 -6.08 -6.28 -12.49
CA ASN A 267 -5.99 -5.10 -11.62
C ASN A 267 -7.25 -4.23 -11.72
N TYR A 268 -7.75 -3.99 -12.93
CA TYR A 268 -8.98 -3.21 -13.13
C TYR A 268 -10.21 -3.92 -12.55
N ALA A 269 -10.35 -5.23 -12.77
CA ALA A 269 -11.45 -6.03 -12.22
C ALA A 269 -11.42 -6.05 -10.69
N GLU A 270 -10.24 -6.28 -10.07
CA GLU A 270 -10.06 -6.25 -8.62
C GLU A 270 -10.53 -4.93 -8.01
N ARG A 271 -10.31 -3.79 -8.67
CA ARG A 271 -10.76 -2.48 -8.19
C ARG A 271 -12.27 -2.39 -8.06
N LEU A 272 -13.02 -2.93 -9.01
CA LEU A 272 -14.47 -2.94 -8.98
C LEU A 272 -15.00 -3.87 -7.87
N ILE A 273 -14.40 -5.04 -7.71
CA ILE A 273 -14.76 -6.01 -6.67
C ILE A 273 -14.47 -5.46 -5.26
N TYR A 274 -13.33 -4.77 -5.08
CA TYR A 274 -12.97 -4.20 -3.78
C TYR A 274 -13.80 -2.99 -3.36
N LEU A 275 -14.58 -2.36 -4.24
CA LEU A 275 -15.49 -1.27 -3.84
C LEU A 275 -16.57 -1.75 -2.86
N PRO A 276 -17.47 -2.69 -3.19
CA PRO A 276 -18.48 -3.17 -2.26
C PRO A 276 -17.85 -3.92 -1.07
N LEU A 277 -16.83 -4.75 -1.33
CA LEU A 277 -16.15 -5.52 -0.30
C LEU A 277 -15.51 -4.59 0.75
N GLY A 278 -14.81 -3.55 0.31
CA GLY A 278 -14.16 -2.60 1.21
C GLY A 278 -15.14 -1.82 2.09
N LEU A 279 -16.30 -1.44 1.56
CA LEU A 279 -17.34 -0.76 2.34
C LEU A 279 -17.90 -1.66 3.44
N VAL A 280 -18.27 -2.89 3.10
CA VAL A 280 -18.87 -3.85 4.05
C VAL A 280 -17.84 -4.31 5.09
N ALA A 281 -16.62 -4.70 4.65
CA ALA A 281 -15.58 -5.19 5.55
C ALA A 281 -15.12 -4.12 6.56
N THR A 282 -14.94 -2.87 6.12
CA THR A 282 -14.53 -1.80 7.05
C THR A 282 -15.64 -1.43 8.03
N ALA A 283 -16.89 -1.34 7.58
CA ALA A 283 -18.03 -1.03 8.46
C ALA A 283 -18.21 -2.11 9.55
N LEU A 284 -18.18 -3.37 9.16
CA LEU A 284 -18.35 -4.49 10.11
C LEU A 284 -17.13 -4.66 11.01
N GLY A 285 -15.92 -4.57 10.50
CA GLY A 285 -14.69 -4.72 11.29
C GLY A 285 -14.59 -3.72 12.42
N THR A 286 -14.97 -2.46 12.18
CA THR A 286 -14.95 -1.41 13.21
C THR A 286 -15.97 -1.63 14.33
N VAL A 287 -17.09 -2.29 14.06
CA VAL A 287 -18.17 -2.52 15.05
C VAL A 287 -18.01 -3.89 15.73
N LEU A 288 -17.72 -4.94 14.94
CA LEU A 288 -17.71 -6.30 15.48
C LEU A 288 -16.53 -6.58 16.40
N LEU A 289 -15.35 -6.05 16.11
CA LEU A 289 -14.15 -6.32 16.91
C LEU A 289 -14.29 -5.84 18.36
N PRO A 290 -14.68 -4.58 18.66
CA PRO A 290 -14.93 -4.13 20.04
C PRO A 290 -16.08 -4.89 20.70
N THR A 291 -17.14 -5.19 19.95
CA THR A 291 -18.30 -5.92 20.45
C THR A 291 -17.91 -7.34 20.89
N PHE A 292 -17.20 -8.08 20.06
CA PHE A 292 -16.72 -9.42 20.41
C PHE A 292 -15.74 -9.41 21.56
N SER A 293 -14.85 -8.41 21.63
CA SER A 293 -13.91 -8.24 22.75
C SER A 293 -14.67 -8.00 24.07
N SER A 294 -15.75 -7.22 24.04
CA SER A 294 -16.60 -6.99 25.22
C SER A 294 -17.33 -8.25 25.67
N TYR A 295 -17.91 -9.02 24.73
CA TYR A 295 -18.59 -10.28 25.08
C TYR A 295 -17.61 -11.35 25.59
N ALA A 296 -16.42 -11.42 24.98
CA ALA A 296 -15.37 -12.33 25.45
C ALA A 296 -14.93 -11.99 26.89
N ALA A 297 -14.75 -10.69 27.20
CA ALA A 297 -14.38 -10.25 28.53
C ALA A 297 -15.47 -10.55 29.60
N ARG A 298 -16.74 -10.65 29.18
CA ARG A 298 -17.88 -10.99 30.05
C ARG A 298 -18.16 -12.50 30.13
N ASN A 299 -17.38 -13.33 29.39
CA ASN A 299 -17.65 -14.77 29.23
C ASN A 299 -19.06 -15.08 28.67
N GLU A 300 -19.50 -14.32 27.65
CA GLU A 300 -20.80 -14.44 27.02
C GLU A 300 -20.68 -15.01 25.58
N PRO A 301 -20.25 -16.27 25.37
CA PRO A 301 -20.01 -16.86 24.04
C PRO A 301 -21.28 -17.00 23.20
N HIS A 302 -22.46 -17.09 23.82
CA HIS A 302 -23.74 -17.13 23.14
C HIS A 302 -24.03 -15.83 22.38
N LEU A 303 -23.70 -14.66 22.94
CA LEU A 303 -23.85 -13.36 22.29
C LEU A 303 -22.86 -13.20 21.13
N ILE A 304 -21.65 -13.73 21.25
CA ILE A 304 -20.69 -13.78 20.14
C ILE A 304 -21.29 -14.56 18.98
N ARG A 305 -21.85 -15.75 19.24
CA ARG A 305 -22.46 -16.61 18.21
C ARG A 305 -23.68 -15.96 17.54
N GLU A 306 -24.53 -15.34 18.34
CA GLU A 306 -25.73 -14.65 17.84
C GLU A 306 -25.36 -13.44 16.96
N THR A 307 -24.44 -12.60 17.46
CA THR A 307 -23.94 -11.43 16.74
C THR A 307 -23.22 -11.82 15.46
N LEU A 308 -22.38 -12.88 15.48
CA LEU A 308 -21.74 -13.42 14.29
C LEU A 308 -22.75 -13.92 13.26
N GLY A 309 -23.79 -14.65 13.71
CA GLY A 309 -24.86 -15.11 12.83
C GLY A 309 -25.64 -13.96 12.18
N SER A 310 -25.87 -12.89 12.92
CA SER A 310 -26.51 -11.67 12.40
C SER A 310 -25.61 -10.91 11.44
N ALA A 311 -24.33 -10.79 11.75
CA ALA A 311 -23.34 -10.15 10.87
C ALA A 311 -23.20 -10.92 9.55
N LEU A 312 -23.12 -12.25 9.60
CA LEU A 312 -23.05 -13.09 8.39
C LEU A 312 -24.29 -12.92 7.50
N ARG A 313 -25.50 -12.91 8.08
CA ARG A 313 -26.75 -12.64 7.33
C ARG A 313 -26.72 -11.27 6.67
N TYR A 314 -26.25 -10.24 7.38
CA TYR A 314 -26.13 -8.89 6.86
C TYR A 314 -25.11 -8.81 5.71
N VAL A 315 -23.96 -9.46 5.85
CA VAL A 315 -22.95 -9.56 4.77
C VAL A 315 -23.55 -10.23 3.54
N LEU A 316 -24.19 -11.38 3.70
CA LEU A 316 -24.81 -12.10 2.58
C LEU A 316 -25.92 -11.29 1.92
N PHE A 317 -26.75 -10.61 2.69
CA PHE A 317 -27.82 -9.75 2.18
C PHE A 317 -27.30 -8.62 1.28
N ILE A 318 -26.12 -8.05 1.58
CA ILE A 318 -25.53 -6.99 0.76
C ILE A 318 -24.67 -7.58 -0.36
N MET A 319 -23.83 -8.57 -0.04
CA MET A 319 -22.81 -9.03 -0.99
C MET A 319 -23.40 -9.92 -2.10
N VAL A 320 -24.47 -10.70 -1.84
CA VAL A 320 -25.09 -11.53 -2.88
C VAL A 320 -25.71 -10.66 -3.98
N PRO A 321 -26.56 -9.66 -3.69
CA PRO A 321 -27.05 -8.75 -4.73
C PRO A 321 -25.94 -7.95 -5.42
N ALA A 322 -24.92 -7.51 -4.66
CA ALA A 322 -23.77 -6.82 -5.24
C ALA A 322 -22.99 -7.71 -6.23
N THR A 323 -22.78 -8.99 -5.89
CA THR A 323 -22.14 -9.96 -6.78
C THR A 323 -22.97 -10.19 -8.05
N VAL A 324 -24.27 -10.43 -7.90
CA VAL A 324 -25.17 -10.59 -9.06
C VAL A 324 -25.17 -9.32 -9.92
N GLY A 325 -25.26 -8.14 -9.28
CA GLY A 325 -25.21 -6.86 -9.99
C GLY A 325 -23.90 -6.67 -10.76
N LEU A 326 -22.75 -6.99 -10.15
CA LEU A 326 -21.44 -6.91 -10.82
C LEU A 326 -21.34 -7.89 -11.99
N ILE A 327 -21.89 -9.11 -11.89
CA ILE A 327 -21.87 -10.09 -12.98
C ILE A 327 -22.78 -9.61 -14.13
N VAL A 328 -24.02 -9.24 -13.84
CA VAL A 328 -25.02 -8.86 -14.86
C VAL A 328 -24.65 -7.54 -15.54
N LEU A 329 -24.11 -6.59 -14.77
CA LEU A 329 -23.76 -5.26 -15.25
C LEU A 329 -22.25 -5.12 -15.52
N ALA A 330 -21.50 -6.23 -15.59
CA ALA A 330 -20.04 -6.19 -15.75
C ALA A 330 -19.63 -5.34 -16.97
N GLN A 331 -20.16 -5.64 -18.13
CA GLN A 331 -19.84 -4.91 -19.35
C GLN A 331 -20.19 -3.42 -19.27
N PRO A 332 -21.43 -2.98 -18.97
CA PRO A 332 -21.74 -1.56 -18.86
C PRO A 332 -20.95 -0.84 -17.77
N ILE A 333 -20.61 -1.50 -16.66
CA ILE A 333 -19.78 -0.90 -15.60
C ILE A 333 -18.35 -0.67 -16.10
N VAL A 334 -17.74 -1.68 -16.74
CA VAL A 334 -16.38 -1.59 -17.28
C VAL A 334 -16.32 -0.52 -18.38
N ASP A 335 -17.31 -0.53 -19.30
CA ASP A 335 -17.40 0.47 -20.37
C ASP A 335 -17.58 1.89 -19.81
N LEU A 336 -18.45 2.07 -18.83
CA LEU A 336 -18.68 3.39 -18.23
C LEU A 336 -17.47 3.96 -17.50
N ILE A 337 -16.74 3.09 -16.77
CA ILE A 337 -15.65 3.54 -15.90
C ILE A 337 -14.32 3.65 -16.65
N TYR A 338 -14.01 2.69 -17.51
CA TYR A 338 -12.69 2.57 -18.12
C TYR A 338 -12.66 2.86 -19.61
N HIS A 339 -13.78 2.66 -20.33
CA HIS A 339 -13.80 2.87 -21.76
C HIS A 339 -14.08 4.34 -22.12
N LEU A 340 -13.15 4.94 -22.85
CA LEU A 340 -13.36 6.23 -23.51
C LEU A 340 -13.26 6.02 -25.03
N PRO A 341 -14.20 6.54 -25.83
CA PRO A 341 -14.11 6.45 -27.26
C PRO A 341 -12.75 6.94 -27.79
N GLY A 342 -12.10 6.13 -28.62
CA GLY A 342 -10.78 6.45 -29.18
C GLY A 342 -9.58 6.19 -28.26
N LYS A 343 -9.75 5.57 -27.08
CA LYS A 343 -8.67 5.17 -26.18
C LYS A 343 -8.39 3.66 -26.29
N ARG A 344 -7.18 3.24 -25.82
CA ARG A 344 -6.64 1.91 -26.00
C ARG A 344 -7.14 0.86 -24.98
N PHE A 345 -8.21 1.14 -24.25
CA PHE A 345 -8.75 0.18 -23.32
C PHE A 345 -9.60 -0.86 -24.05
N ASP A 346 -9.28 -2.14 -23.86
CA ASP A 346 -10.10 -3.25 -24.34
C ASP A 346 -10.95 -3.80 -23.19
N ALA A 347 -12.24 -3.50 -23.26
CA ALA A 347 -13.22 -3.94 -22.26
C ALA A 347 -13.33 -5.46 -22.19
N LEU A 348 -13.23 -6.16 -23.32
CA LEU A 348 -13.35 -7.61 -23.39
C LEU A 348 -12.29 -8.33 -22.56
N SER A 349 -11.05 -7.86 -22.60
CA SER A 349 -9.96 -8.44 -21.80
C SER A 349 -10.15 -8.30 -20.28
N THR A 350 -10.97 -7.36 -19.82
CA THR A 350 -11.29 -7.16 -18.40
C THR A 350 -12.48 -7.97 -17.95
N LEU A 351 -13.32 -8.42 -18.89
CA LEU A 351 -14.53 -9.19 -18.63
C LEU A 351 -14.29 -10.70 -18.60
N GLN A 352 -13.20 -11.17 -19.24
CA GLN A 352 -12.76 -12.57 -19.22
C GLN A 352 -12.11 -12.93 -17.87
#